data_25674fcabe211baf9a2cbab130b46cd3
#
_entry.id   25674fcabe211baf9a2cbab130b46cd3
#
_cell.length_a   1.000
_cell.length_b   1.000
_cell.length_c   1.000
_cell.angle_alpha   90.00
_cell.angle_beta   90.00
_cell.angle_gamma   90.00
#
_symmetry.space_group_name_H-M   'P 1'
#
loop_
_entity.id
_entity.type
_entity.pdbx_description
1 polymer ?
#
loop_
_entity_poly.entity_id
_entity_poly.type
_entity_poly.pdbx_seq_one_letter_code
_entity_poly.pdbx_strand_id
1 'polypeptide(L)'
;VSIRVGVNGFGRIGRNFWRAVAASGKDIEIVAVNDLTDNATLAHLLKYDSILGRLPYEVKATSDEITVDGKAIKVFAERDPGKLPWGDLGVDVVVESTGLFTDATKAKVHAENGAKKVIISAPAKNEDVTIVMGVNEKSYDPSSHTIISNASCTTNCLAPMAKVLHDTFTIEKGLMTTIHAYTQDQNLQDGPHKDLRRARAAALNVVPTSTGAAKAIGLVLPELKGKLDGFAMRVPIPTGSATDLTVDVSREVTVEEVNAAVKAAAEGPLKGILSYTEDEIVSSDIVTDPASCIFDAGLTKVIGNQVKVVGWYDNEWGYSNRLADLIQLVGRDL
;
A
#
# COMPACT_ATOMS: atom_id res chain seq x y z
N VAL A 1 -24.31 -8.74 1.08
CA VAL A 1 -23.97 -8.84 -0.37
C VAL A 1 -22.50 -8.49 -0.51
N SER A 2 -21.73 -9.40 -1.12
CA SER A 2 -20.29 -9.19 -1.33
C SER A 2 -20.03 -7.97 -2.22
N ILE A 3 -19.01 -7.18 -1.88
CA ILE A 3 -18.55 -6.08 -2.72
C ILE A 3 -17.85 -6.67 -3.94
N ARG A 4 -18.34 -6.35 -5.13
CA ARG A 4 -17.82 -6.90 -6.38
C ARG A 4 -16.69 -6.02 -6.92
N VAL A 5 -15.51 -6.61 -7.09
CA VAL A 5 -14.29 -5.88 -7.42
C VAL A 5 -13.73 -6.30 -8.77
N GLY A 6 -13.41 -5.30 -9.60
CA GLY A 6 -12.57 -5.46 -10.77
C GLY A 6 -11.15 -4.98 -10.48
N VAL A 7 -10.15 -5.64 -11.03
CA VAL A 7 -8.73 -5.27 -10.86
C VAL A 7 -8.12 -4.96 -12.21
N ASN A 8 -7.68 -3.73 -12.41
CA ASN A 8 -6.91 -3.34 -13.59
C ASN A 8 -5.41 -3.38 -13.25
N GLY A 9 -4.70 -4.35 -13.85
CA GLY A 9 -3.31 -4.68 -13.52
C GLY A 9 -3.21 -5.82 -12.51
N PHE A 10 -2.89 -7.02 -12.98
CA PHE A 10 -2.75 -8.22 -12.14
C PHE A 10 -1.27 -8.57 -11.90
N GLY A 11 -0.47 -7.52 -11.64
CA GLY A 11 0.93 -7.59 -11.24
C GLY A 11 1.11 -8.00 -9.78
N ARG A 12 2.26 -7.63 -9.18
CA ARG A 12 2.55 -7.93 -7.77
C ARG A 12 1.40 -7.51 -6.84
N ILE A 13 0.97 -6.25 -6.91
CA ILE A 13 -0.07 -5.72 -6.01
C ILE A 13 -1.43 -6.35 -6.30
N GLY A 14 -1.83 -6.48 -7.56
CA GLY A 14 -3.10 -7.14 -7.90
C GLY A 14 -3.20 -8.57 -7.39
N ARG A 15 -2.14 -9.36 -7.52
CA ARG A 15 -2.10 -10.75 -7.02
C ARG A 15 -1.97 -10.83 -5.50
N ASN A 16 -1.15 -9.97 -4.87
CA ASN A 16 -1.10 -9.87 -3.41
C ASN A 16 -2.45 -9.47 -2.82
N PHE A 17 -3.14 -8.51 -3.44
CA PHE A 17 -4.48 -8.09 -3.04
C PHE A 17 -5.47 -9.26 -3.14
N TRP A 18 -5.46 -10.02 -4.25
CA TRP A 18 -6.29 -11.21 -4.36
C TRP A 18 -6.03 -12.20 -3.21
N ARG A 19 -4.76 -12.49 -2.93
CA ARG A 19 -4.38 -13.39 -1.82
C ARG A 19 -4.76 -12.84 -0.45
N ALA A 20 -4.63 -11.54 -0.23
CA ALA A 20 -5.03 -10.88 1.01
C ALA A 20 -6.54 -10.96 1.23
N VAL A 21 -7.34 -10.75 0.19
CA VAL A 21 -8.80 -10.92 0.24
C VAL A 21 -9.14 -12.38 0.59
N ALA A 22 -8.55 -13.35 -0.09
CA ALA A 22 -8.79 -14.76 0.16
C ALA A 22 -8.43 -15.19 1.60
N ALA A 23 -7.37 -14.60 2.18
CA ALA A 23 -6.94 -14.90 3.54
C ALA A 23 -7.74 -14.16 4.62
N SER A 24 -8.34 -13.02 4.30
CA SER A 24 -8.95 -12.12 5.29
C SER A 24 -10.35 -12.50 5.74
N GLY A 25 -11.05 -13.33 4.96
CA GLY A 25 -12.47 -13.64 5.18
C GLY A 25 -13.41 -12.45 4.98
N LYS A 26 -12.94 -11.35 4.38
CA LYS A 26 -13.75 -10.17 4.06
C LYS A 26 -14.77 -10.48 2.96
N ASP A 27 -15.91 -9.82 3.02
CA ASP A 27 -17.00 -9.99 2.06
C ASP A 27 -16.71 -9.20 0.76
N ILE A 28 -15.64 -9.58 0.10
CA ILE A 28 -15.13 -9.01 -1.16
C ILE A 28 -15.01 -10.14 -2.18
N GLU A 29 -15.56 -9.93 -3.37
CA GLU A 29 -15.46 -10.85 -4.49
C GLU A 29 -14.72 -10.20 -5.67
N ILE A 30 -13.54 -10.72 -6.01
CA ILE A 30 -12.83 -10.28 -7.22
C ILE A 30 -13.41 -11.05 -8.41
N VAL A 31 -14.21 -10.36 -9.21
CA VAL A 31 -14.99 -10.97 -10.30
C VAL A 31 -14.29 -10.90 -11.65
N ALA A 32 -13.40 -9.94 -11.83
CA ALA A 32 -12.65 -9.77 -13.06
C ALA A 32 -11.29 -9.10 -12.83
N VAL A 33 -10.35 -9.45 -13.68
CA VAL A 33 -9.04 -8.81 -13.76
C VAL A 33 -8.72 -8.45 -15.22
N ASN A 34 -7.94 -7.40 -15.40
CA ASN A 34 -7.41 -7.03 -16.70
C ASN A 34 -5.88 -6.98 -16.63
N ASP A 35 -5.21 -7.68 -17.53
CA ASP A 35 -3.76 -7.65 -17.69
C ASP A 35 -3.39 -8.00 -19.13
N LEU A 36 -2.28 -7.50 -19.64
CA LEU A 36 -1.83 -7.77 -21.00
C LEU A 36 -1.08 -9.09 -21.13
N THR A 37 -0.79 -9.75 -20.03
CA THR A 37 -0.16 -11.07 -19.95
C THR A 37 -1.21 -12.16 -20.22
N ASP A 38 -0.81 -13.27 -20.83
CA ASP A 38 -1.70 -14.41 -21.08
C ASP A 38 -2.20 -15.07 -19.79
N ASN A 39 -3.39 -15.67 -19.87
CA ASN A 39 -4.08 -16.23 -18.70
C ASN A 39 -3.32 -17.37 -18.02
N ALA A 40 -2.60 -18.20 -18.79
CA ALA A 40 -1.83 -19.31 -18.23
C ALA A 40 -0.67 -18.80 -17.37
N THR A 41 0.02 -17.76 -17.83
CA THR A 41 1.08 -17.08 -17.06
C THR A 41 0.52 -16.40 -15.83
N LEU A 42 -0.61 -15.69 -15.94
CA LEU A 42 -1.25 -15.05 -14.78
C LEU A 42 -1.67 -16.07 -13.71
N ALA A 43 -2.29 -17.18 -14.14
CA ALA A 43 -2.68 -18.27 -13.23
C ALA A 43 -1.46 -18.91 -12.55
N HIS A 44 -0.38 -19.14 -13.31
CA HIS A 44 0.88 -19.65 -12.77
C HIS A 44 1.45 -18.73 -11.70
N LEU A 45 1.54 -17.41 -11.98
CA LEU A 45 2.06 -16.41 -11.05
C LEU A 45 1.13 -16.15 -9.85
N LEU A 46 -0.17 -16.40 -9.99
CA LEU A 46 -1.07 -16.40 -8.82
C LEU A 46 -0.82 -17.63 -7.93
N LYS A 47 -0.57 -18.79 -8.54
CA LYS A 47 -0.32 -20.06 -7.84
C LYS A 47 1.02 -20.08 -7.13
N TYR A 48 2.08 -19.66 -7.81
CA TYR A 48 3.46 -19.74 -7.34
C TYR A 48 4.03 -18.33 -7.16
N ASP A 49 4.46 -18.02 -5.96
CA ASP A 49 5.04 -16.74 -5.61
C ASP A 49 6.34 -16.95 -4.83
N SER A 50 7.40 -16.27 -5.24
CA SER A 50 8.73 -16.43 -4.64
C SER A 50 8.80 -15.97 -3.18
N ILE A 51 7.89 -15.07 -2.77
CA ILE A 51 7.84 -14.52 -1.42
C ILE A 51 6.75 -15.21 -0.61
N LEU A 52 5.52 -15.29 -1.15
CA LEU A 52 4.35 -15.82 -0.45
C LEU A 52 4.21 -17.35 -0.56
N GLY A 53 5.06 -17.97 -1.40
CA GLY A 53 5.00 -19.41 -1.61
C GLY A 53 3.81 -19.86 -2.46
N ARG A 54 3.59 -21.16 -2.44
CA ARG A 54 2.53 -21.80 -3.23
C ARG A 54 1.16 -21.57 -2.61
N LEU A 55 0.21 -21.08 -3.44
CA LEU A 55 -1.19 -20.96 -3.05
C LEU A 55 -1.80 -22.37 -2.81
N PRO A 56 -2.50 -22.62 -1.70
CA PRO A 56 -3.00 -23.94 -1.34
C PRO A 56 -4.24 -24.38 -2.15
N TYR A 57 -4.70 -23.54 -3.06
CA TYR A 57 -5.89 -23.78 -3.89
C TYR A 57 -5.54 -24.33 -5.27
N GLU A 58 -6.48 -25.03 -5.91
CA GLU A 58 -6.35 -25.38 -7.33
C GLU A 58 -6.52 -24.11 -8.17
N VAL A 59 -5.59 -23.87 -9.10
CA VAL A 59 -5.65 -22.72 -10.02
C VAL A 59 -5.60 -23.25 -11.45
N LYS A 60 -6.59 -22.91 -12.26
CA LYS A 60 -6.67 -23.27 -13.69
C LYS A 60 -6.92 -22.01 -14.52
N ALA A 61 -6.54 -22.05 -15.78
CA ALA A 61 -6.80 -20.99 -16.74
C ALA A 61 -7.48 -21.56 -17.99
N THR A 62 -8.39 -20.79 -18.54
CA THR A 62 -8.97 -20.97 -19.88
C THR A 62 -8.64 -19.75 -20.75
N SER A 63 -9.23 -19.65 -21.92
CA SER A 63 -9.04 -18.50 -22.83
C SER A 63 -9.54 -17.17 -22.25
N ASP A 64 -10.52 -17.20 -21.34
CA ASP A 64 -11.26 -16.02 -20.89
C ASP A 64 -11.43 -15.91 -19.37
N GLU A 65 -10.92 -16.87 -18.62
CA GLU A 65 -11.02 -16.86 -17.15
C GLU A 65 -9.88 -17.62 -16.46
N ILE A 66 -9.67 -17.26 -15.19
CA ILE A 66 -8.89 -18.02 -14.23
C ILE A 66 -9.86 -18.53 -13.16
N THR A 67 -9.79 -19.82 -12.83
CA THR A 67 -10.55 -20.41 -11.74
C THR A 67 -9.65 -20.73 -10.54
N VAL A 68 -10.12 -20.40 -9.34
CA VAL A 68 -9.47 -20.79 -8.10
C VAL A 68 -10.47 -21.54 -7.24
N ASP A 69 -10.20 -22.82 -6.98
CA ASP A 69 -11.12 -23.77 -6.35
C ASP A 69 -12.53 -23.71 -6.97
N GLY A 70 -12.58 -23.67 -8.30
CA GLY A 70 -13.83 -23.63 -9.08
C GLY A 70 -14.53 -22.27 -9.14
N LYS A 71 -14.05 -21.25 -8.43
CA LYS A 71 -14.55 -19.87 -8.54
C LYS A 71 -13.90 -19.18 -9.71
N ALA A 72 -14.70 -18.71 -10.65
CA ALA A 72 -14.23 -18.06 -11.87
C ALA A 72 -13.94 -16.57 -11.65
N ILE A 73 -12.84 -16.12 -12.25
CA ILE A 73 -12.44 -14.72 -12.37
C ILE A 73 -12.32 -14.45 -13.86
N LYS A 74 -13.13 -13.56 -14.40
CA LYS A 74 -13.02 -13.14 -15.80
C LYS A 74 -11.67 -12.47 -16.04
N VAL A 75 -11.03 -12.75 -17.18
CA VAL A 75 -9.77 -12.12 -17.56
C VAL A 75 -9.94 -11.36 -18.85
N PHE A 76 -9.53 -10.10 -18.84
CA PHE A 76 -9.46 -9.25 -20.02
C PHE A 76 -8.00 -8.93 -20.33
N ALA A 77 -7.72 -8.65 -21.60
CA ALA A 77 -6.39 -8.24 -22.09
C ALA A 77 -6.50 -6.90 -22.85
N GLU A 78 -7.18 -5.92 -22.20
CA GLU A 78 -7.45 -4.62 -22.80
C GLU A 78 -6.40 -3.59 -22.41
N ARG A 79 -5.77 -3.01 -23.42
CA ARG A 79 -4.81 -1.90 -23.23
C ARG A 79 -5.53 -0.58 -22.93
N ASP A 80 -6.70 -0.40 -23.52
CA ASP A 80 -7.56 0.77 -23.30
C ASP A 80 -8.61 0.46 -22.23
N PRO A 81 -8.49 1.03 -21.01
CA PRO A 81 -9.43 0.78 -19.93
C PRO A 81 -10.86 1.23 -20.24
N GLY A 82 -11.05 2.08 -21.25
CA GLY A 82 -12.36 2.49 -21.74
C GLY A 82 -13.19 1.37 -22.36
N LYS A 83 -12.59 0.22 -22.63
CA LYS A 83 -13.26 -0.97 -23.18
C LYS A 83 -13.60 -2.03 -22.14
N LEU A 84 -13.28 -1.80 -20.87
CA LEU A 84 -13.54 -2.77 -19.82
C LEU A 84 -15.00 -2.68 -19.36
N PRO A 85 -15.78 -3.78 -19.42
CA PRO A 85 -17.23 -3.74 -19.22
C PRO A 85 -17.61 -3.88 -17.74
N TRP A 86 -17.13 -2.97 -16.88
CA TRP A 86 -17.35 -3.07 -15.44
C TRP A 86 -18.81 -3.05 -15.04
N GLY A 87 -19.62 -2.22 -15.72
CA GLY A 87 -21.06 -2.14 -15.46
C GLY A 87 -21.79 -3.45 -15.79
N ASP A 88 -21.46 -4.09 -16.92
CA ASP A 88 -22.08 -5.37 -17.35
C ASP A 88 -21.74 -6.50 -16.37
N LEU A 89 -20.60 -6.42 -15.71
CA LEU A 89 -20.16 -7.39 -14.69
C LEU A 89 -20.68 -7.06 -13.30
N GLY A 90 -21.39 -5.95 -13.12
CA GLY A 90 -21.87 -5.50 -11.82
C GLY A 90 -20.74 -5.20 -10.84
N VAL A 91 -19.63 -4.63 -11.34
CA VAL A 91 -18.49 -4.24 -10.51
C VAL A 91 -18.82 -3.00 -9.70
N ASP A 92 -18.68 -3.10 -8.39
CA ASP A 92 -18.88 -1.97 -7.48
C ASP A 92 -17.61 -1.09 -7.40
N VAL A 93 -16.46 -1.72 -7.22
CA VAL A 93 -15.17 -1.03 -7.03
C VAL A 93 -14.14 -1.55 -8.02
N VAL A 94 -13.44 -0.65 -8.70
CA VAL A 94 -12.24 -1.00 -9.48
C VAL A 94 -10.99 -0.64 -8.68
N VAL A 95 -10.07 -1.60 -8.56
CA VAL A 95 -8.70 -1.35 -8.10
C VAL A 95 -7.82 -1.11 -9.32
N GLU A 96 -7.33 0.12 -9.45
CA GLU A 96 -6.38 0.52 -10.49
C GLU A 96 -4.95 0.27 -9.99
N SER A 97 -4.34 -0.81 -10.43
CA SER A 97 -3.00 -1.25 -9.98
C SER A 97 -2.00 -1.50 -11.10
N THR A 98 -2.21 -0.87 -12.26
CA THR A 98 -1.24 -0.91 -13.37
C THR A 98 -0.03 -0.02 -13.15
N GLY A 99 -0.13 1.01 -12.30
CA GLY A 99 0.86 2.07 -12.16
C GLY A 99 0.87 3.10 -13.32
N LEU A 100 0.01 2.91 -14.33
CA LEU A 100 -0.07 3.77 -15.52
C LEU A 100 -1.15 4.85 -15.39
N PHE A 101 -2.24 4.57 -14.69
CA PHE A 101 -3.40 5.47 -14.54
C PHE A 101 -3.45 6.03 -13.12
N THR A 102 -2.39 6.72 -12.70
CA THR A 102 -2.28 7.37 -11.39
C THR A 102 -2.85 8.78 -11.37
N ASP A 103 -3.21 9.32 -12.52
CA ASP A 103 -3.96 10.57 -12.63
C ASP A 103 -5.45 10.26 -12.69
N ALA A 104 -6.23 10.83 -11.75
CA ALA A 104 -7.67 10.58 -11.65
C ALA A 104 -8.43 11.02 -12.90
N THR A 105 -7.93 12.02 -13.65
CA THR A 105 -8.53 12.43 -14.93
C THR A 105 -8.49 11.33 -15.99
N LYS A 106 -7.57 10.38 -15.86
CA LYS A 106 -7.47 9.17 -16.70
C LYS A 106 -8.17 7.97 -16.05
N ALA A 107 -8.00 7.80 -14.73
CA ALA A 107 -8.60 6.68 -14.01
C ALA A 107 -10.14 6.76 -13.94
N LYS A 108 -10.74 7.95 -14.09
CA LYS A 108 -12.19 8.13 -14.11
C LYS A 108 -12.91 7.30 -15.17
N VAL A 109 -12.22 6.87 -16.23
CA VAL A 109 -12.78 6.00 -17.27
C VAL A 109 -13.37 4.70 -16.68
N HIS A 110 -12.84 4.20 -15.59
CA HIS A 110 -13.41 3.03 -14.93
C HIS A 110 -14.80 3.31 -14.34
N ALA A 111 -15.01 4.52 -13.78
CA ALA A 111 -16.32 4.93 -13.30
C ALA A 111 -17.29 5.22 -14.45
N GLU A 112 -16.80 5.82 -15.55
CA GLU A 112 -17.56 6.04 -16.78
C GLU A 112 -18.04 4.72 -17.40
N ASN A 113 -17.30 3.62 -17.18
CA ASN A 113 -17.64 2.27 -17.61
C ASN A 113 -18.45 1.48 -16.58
N GLY A 114 -18.99 2.12 -15.57
CA GLY A 114 -19.98 1.55 -14.66
C GLY A 114 -19.48 1.12 -13.28
N ALA A 115 -18.19 1.27 -12.96
CA ALA A 115 -17.74 1.09 -11.58
C ALA A 115 -18.26 2.24 -10.71
N LYS A 116 -18.75 1.94 -9.50
CA LYS A 116 -19.27 2.98 -8.59
C LYS A 116 -18.14 3.76 -7.92
N LYS A 117 -17.03 3.10 -7.62
CA LYS A 117 -15.83 3.69 -7.04
C LYS A 117 -14.57 3.16 -7.74
N VAL A 118 -13.51 3.98 -7.72
CA VAL A 118 -12.18 3.61 -8.23
C VAL A 118 -11.15 3.88 -7.16
N ILE A 119 -10.35 2.88 -6.82
CA ILE A 119 -9.24 2.99 -5.87
C ILE A 119 -7.93 2.85 -6.64
N ILE A 120 -7.14 3.91 -6.65
CA ILE A 120 -5.80 3.90 -7.21
C ILE A 120 -4.83 3.38 -6.15
N SER A 121 -4.15 2.28 -6.44
CA SER A 121 -3.20 1.63 -5.52
C SER A 121 -1.79 2.26 -5.57
N ALA A 122 -1.74 3.56 -5.66
CA ALA A 122 -0.52 4.36 -5.72
C ALA A 122 -0.82 5.81 -5.28
N PRO A 123 0.20 6.63 -4.97
CA PRO A 123 0.02 8.07 -4.90
C PRO A 123 -0.58 8.58 -6.21
N ALA A 124 -1.62 9.40 -6.13
CA ALA A 124 -2.37 9.86 -7.29
C ALA A 124 -2.22 11.37 -7.51
N LYS A 125 -2.78 11.83 -8.63
CA LYS A 125 -2.98 13.25 -8.94
C LYS A 125 -4.44 13.46 -9.27
N ASN A 126 -4.98 14.62 -8.88
CA ASN A 126 -6.35 15.04 -9.17
C ASN A 126 -7.41 14.07 -8.61
N GLU A 127 -7.04 13.22 -7.67
CA GLU A 127 -7.98 12.35 -6.95
C GLU A 127 -8.94 13.17 -6.08
N ASP A 128 -10.12 12.63 -5.83
CA ASP A 128 -11.10 13.28 -4.95
C ASP A 128 -10.60 13.29 -3.50
N VAL A 129 -9.95 12.21 -3.08
CA VAL A 129 -9.37 12.08 -1.74
C VAL A 129 -8.26 11.03 -1.72
N THR A 130 -7.25 11.26 -0.88
CA THR A 130 -6.26 10.25 -0.48
C THR A 130 -6.60 9.76 0.90
N ILE A 131 -6.76 8.45 1.08
CA ILE A 131 -7.12 7.81 2.35
C ILE A 131 -6.00 6.89 2.82
N VAL A 132 -5.59 7.08 4.06
CA VAL A 132 -4.75 6.15 4.82
C VAL A 132 -5.58 5.64 6.00
N MET A 133 -5.89 4.35 5.99
CA MET A 133 -6.70 3.72 7.04
C MET A 133 -6.04 3.88 8.41
N GLY A 134 -6.84 4.22 9.41
CA GLY A 134 -6.39 4.55 10.77
C GLY A 134 -5.95 6.00 10.96
N VAL A 135 -5.82 6.77 9.88
CA VAL A 135 -5.33 8.15 9.92
C VAL A 135 -6.43 9.15 9.56
N ASN A 136 -7.01 9.02 8.37
CA ASN A 136 -7.99 9.98 7.85
C ASN A 136 -9.21 9.34 7.15
N GLU A 137 -9.52 8.08 7.42
CA GLU A 137 -10.66 7.40 6.81
C GLU A 137 -12.00 8.12 7.03
N LYS A 138 -12.10 8.92 8.09
CA LYS A 138 -13.28 9.76 8.37
C LYS A 138 -13.46 10.92 7.38
N SER A 139 -12.43 11.21 6.58
CA SER A 139 -12.50 12.22 5.52
C SER A 139 -13.20 11.69 4.26
N TYR A 140 -13.49 10.39 4.20
CA TYR A 140 -14.23 9.81 3.09
C TYR A 140 -15.68 10.30 3.09
N ASP A 141 -16.11 10.85 1.96
CA ASP A 141 -17.49 11.23 1.71
C ASP A 141 -18.04 10.40 0.54
N PRO A 142 -18.97 9.46 0.80
CA PRO A 142 -19.51 8.57 -0.24
C PRO A 142 -20.23 9.32 -1.37
N SER A 143 -20.77 10.51 -1.09
CA SER A 143 -21.54 11.30 -2.06
C SER A 143 -20.67 12.07 -3.06
N SER A 144 -19.46 12.44 -2.68
CA SER A 144 -18.57 13.29 -3.48
C SER A 144 -17.28 12.62 -3.92
N HIS A 145 -16.82 11.56 -3.24
CA HIS A 145 -15.55 10.91 -3.54
C HIS A 145 -15.76 9.64 -4.38
N THR A 146 -15.39 9.69 -5.64
CA THR A 146 -15.46 8.58 -6.60
C THR A 146 -14.09 7.98 -6.87
N ILE A 147 -13.06 8.82 -7.08
CA ILE A 147 -11.69 8.39 -7.37
C ILE A 147 -10.83 8.60 -6.12
N ILE A 148 -10.40 7.51 -5.51
CA ILE A 148 -9.75 7.51 -4.21
C ILE A 148 -8.32 6.97 -4.37
N SER A 149 -7.33 7.63 -3.78
CA SER A 149 -5.98 7.08 -3.66
C SER A 149 -5.80 6.40 -2.30
N ASN A 150 -5.21 5.21 -2.29
CA ASN A 150 -4.76 4.54 -1.06
C ASN A 150 -3.32 4.93 -0.67
N ALA A 151 -2.79 6.00 -1.24
CA ALA A 151 -1.41 6.45 -1.05
C ALA A 151 -0.35 5.37 -1.41
N SER A 152 0.85 5.48 -0.89
CA SER A 152 1.90 4.47 -1.04
C SER A 152 2.00 3.55 0.18
N CYS A 153 2.69 2.42 0.04
CA CYS A 153 3.02 1.53 1.16
C CYS A 153 3.84 2.27 2.23
N THR A 154 4.77 3.10 1.82
CA THR A 154 5.60 3.91 2.73
C THR A 154 4.76 4.95 3.48
N THR A 155 3.82 5.64 2.82
CA THR A 155 2.91 6.57 3.48
C THR A 155 2.00 5.85 4.48
N ASN A 156 1.53 4.64 4.15
CA ASN A 156 0.73 3.82 5.06
C ASN A 156 1.50 3.42 6.33
N CYS A 157 2.81 3.22 6.25
CA CYS A 157 3.66 3.00 7.42
C CYS A 157 3.95 4.31 8.18
N LEU A 158 4.35 5.35 7.48
CA LEU A 158 4.78 6.62 8.06
C LEU A 158 3.64 7.37 8.75
N ALA A 159 2.45 7.43 8.14
CA ALA A 159 1.36 8.25 8.63
C ALA A 159 0.83 7.84 10.00
N PRO A 160 0.62 6.56 10.35
CA PRO A 160 0.25 6.16 11.70
C PRO A 160 1.28 6.55 12.76
N MET A 161 2.58 6.35 12.49
CA MET A 161 3.65 6.78 13.41
C MET A 161 3.67 8.29 13.59
N ALA A 162 3.65 9.03 12.49
CA ALA A 162 3.66 10.51 12.52
C ALA A 162 2.43 11.05 13.25
N LYS A 163 1.26 10.42 13.04
CA LYS A 163 0.04 10.80 13.75
C LYS A 163 0.19 10.69 15.26
N VAL A 164 0.65 9.54 15.76
CA VAL A 164 0.84 9.33 17.21
C VAL A 164 1.82 10.35 17.79
N LEU A 165 2.96 10.57 17.12
CA LEU A 165 3.96 11.53 17.57
C LEU A 165 3.43 12.97 17.54
N HIS A 166 2.68 13.33 16.50
CA HIS A 166 2.11 14.67 16.36
C HIS A 166 1.01 14.93 17.38
N ASP A 167 0.06 14.01 17.51
CA ASP A 167 -1.08 14.13 18.44
C ASP A 167 -0.61 14.21 19.89
N THR A 168 0.50 13.53 20.25
CA THR A 168 0.99 13.45 21.61
C THR A 168 2.04 14.53 21.93
N PHE A 169 2.96 14.81 21.02
CA PHE A 169 4.15 15.64 21.28
C PHE A 169 4.27 16.85 20.36
N THR A 170 3.45 16.97 19.33
CA THR A 170 3.45 18.01 18.30
C THR A 170 4.76 18.06 17.51
N ILE A 171 4.76 17.45 16.34
CA ILE A 171 5.90 17.50 15.40
C ILE A 171 6.05 18.92 14.86
N GLU A 172 7.25 19.47 14.98
CA GLU A 172 7.61 20.75 14.39
C GLU A 172 8.17 20.58 12.97
N LYS A 173 9.10 19.66 12.80
CA LYS A 173 9.72 19.28 11.52
C LYS A 173 10.36 17.91 11.62
N GLY A 174 10.69 17.33 10.47
CA GLY A 174 11.39 16.06 10.45
C GLY A 174 11.83 15.60 9.08
N LEU A 175 12.70 14.59 9.08
CA LEU A 175 13.19 13.92 7.90
C LEU A 175 12.99 12.42 8.04
N MET A 176 12.66 11.78 6.93
CA MET A 176 12.52 10.32 6.88
C MET A 176 13.42 9.71 5.81
N THR A 177 13.87 8.50 6.09
CA THR A 177 14.46 7.62 5.08
C THR A 177 13.71 6.31 5.11
N THR A 178 13.15 5.88 3.98
CA THR A 178 12.68 4.51 3.89
C THR A 178 13.77 3.61 3.34
N ILE A 179 14.13 2.60 4.11
CA ILE A 179 14.99 1.49 3.69
C ILE A 179 14.04 0.47 3.07
N HIS A 180 13.99 0.46 1.73
CA HIS A 180 12.92 -0.18 0.99
C HIS A 180 13.42 -1.37 0.17
N ALA A 181 12.66 -2.46 0.19
CA ALA A 181 12.89 -3.58 -0.72
C ALA A 181 12.88 -3.11 -2.19
N TYR A 182 13.60 -3.82 -3.07
CA TYR A 182 13.52 -3.52 -4.50
C TYR A 182 12.10 -3.79 -5.03
N THR A 183 11.71 -3.06 -6.05
CA THR A 183 10.43 -3.26 -6.74
C THR A 183 10.66 -3.37 -8.25
N GLN A 184 9.65 -3.79 -8.98
CA GLN A 184 9.77 -4.10 -10.42
C GLN A 184 10.10 -2.88 -11.29
N ASP A 185 10.00 -1.68 -10.76
CA ASP A 185 10.44 -0.45 -11.43
C ASP A 185 11.98 -0.27 -11.47
N GLN A 186 12.71 -1.12 -10.75
CA GLN A 186 14.18 -1.15 -10.81
C GLN A 186 14.69 -2.16 -11.84
N ASN A 187 15.80 -1.86 -12.47
CA ASN A 187 16.43 -2.79 -13.40
C ASN A 187 17.10 -3.95 -12.66
N LEU A 188 16.96 -5.16 -13.19
CA LEU A 188 17.67 -6.33 -12.68
C LEU A 188 19.17 -6.20 -12.91
N GLN A 189 19.57 -5.73 -14.10
CA GLN A 189 20.96 -5.40 -14.49
C GLN A 189 21.01 -3.96 -14.96
N ASP A 190 22.22 -3.38 -15.06
CA ASP A 190 22.42 -2.03 -15.55
C ASP A 190 21.77 -1.83 -16.92
N GLY A 191 20.89 -0.85 -17.03
CA GLY A 191 20.12 -0.59 -18.24
C GLY A 191 19.38 0.74 -18.19
N PRO A 192 18.76 1.17 -19.28
CA PRO A 192 18.10 2.48 -19.35
C PRO A 192 16.97 2.63 -18.32
N HIS A 193 16.96 3.76 -17.64
CA HIS A 193 15.91 4.18 -16.71
C HIS A 193 15.91 5.71 -16.58
N LYS A 194 14.76 6.33 -16.33
CA LYS A 194 14.65 7.78 -16.13
C LYS A 194 15.42 8.27 -14.90
N ASP A 195 15.38 7.50 -13.82
CA ASP A 195 16.24 7.68 -12.65
C ASP A 195 17.51 6.87 -12.86
N LEU A 196 18.65 7.55 -13.01
CA LEU A 196 19.94 6.90 -13.28
C LEU A 196 20.41 5.99 -12.14
N ARG A 197 19.94 6.19 -10.92
CA ARG A 197 20.24 5.29 -9.79
C ARG A 197 19.44 4.00 -9.89
N ARG A 198 18.14 4.07 -10.27
CA ARG A 198 17.31 2.88 -10.55
C ARG A 198 17.73 2.16 -11.84
N ALA A 199 18.53 2.78 -12.67
CA ALA A 199 19.14 2.16 -13.84
C ALA A 199 20.18 1.06 -13.50
N ARG A 200 20.61 0.98 -12.24
CA ARG A 200 21.64 0.05 -11.78
C ARG A 200 21.02 -1.22 -11.21
N ALA A 201 21.80 -2.31 -11.23
CA ALA A 201 21.39 -3.64 -10.79
C ALA A 201 20.81 -3.66 -9.37
N ALA A 202 19.54 -3.99 -9.25
CA ALA A 202 18.79 -3.93 -8.00
C ALA A 202 19.32 -4.89 -6.92
N ALA A 203 19.76 -6.07 -7.31
CA ALA A 203 20.22 -7.11 -6.38
C ALA A 203 21.68 -6.94 -5.90
N LEU A 204 22.41 -5.94 -6.44
CA LEU A 204 23.83 -5.72 -6.11
C LEU A 204 24.08 -4.38 -5.40
N ASN A 205 23.10 -3.51 -5.34
CA ASN A 205 23.31 -2.13 -4.89
C ASN A 205 22.33 -1.69 -3.83
N VAL A 206 22.80 -0.83 -2.93
CA VAL A 206 21.93 0.11 -2.22
C VAL A 206 21.68 1.29 -3.16
N VAL A 207 20.41 1.54 -3.52
CA VAL A 207 20.01 2.52 -4.52
C VAL A 207 19.26 3.68 -3.87
N PRO A 208 19.90 4.84 -3.64
CA PRO A 208 19.19 6.05 -3.22
C PRO A 208 18.27 6.53 -4.34
N THR A 209 17.05 6.92 -3.98
CA THR A 209 16.08 7.43 -4.95
C THR A 209 15.05 8.31 -4.26
N SER A 210 14.29 9.08 -5.03
CA SER A 210 13.25 9.92 -4.50
C SER A 210 12.04 9.10 -4.03
N THR A 211 11.32 9.64 -3.05
CA THR A 211 9.98 9.19 -2.66
C THR A 211 9.10 10.39 -2.37
N GLY A 212 7.85 10.33 -2.80
CA GLY A 212 6.83 11.33 -2.44
C GLY A 212 6.14 11.06 -1.10
N ALA A 213 6.51 9.98 -0.41
CA ALA A 213 5.77 9.51 0.77
C ALA A 213 5.72 10.53 1.92
N ALA A 214 6.83 11.21 2.22
CA ALA A 214 6.88 12.22 3.28
C ALA A 214 6.03 13.46 2.93
N LYS A 215 6.06 13.90 1.68
CA LYS A 215 5.24 15.04 1.22
C LYS A 215 3.76 14.69 1.17
N ALA A 216 3.43 13.43 0.86
CA ALA A 216 2.05 12.94 0.83
C ALA A 216 1.40 12.90 2.23
N ILE A 217 2.18 12.94 3.30
CA ILE A 217 1.65 13.06 4.67
C ILE A 217 0.73 14.27 4.81
N GLY A 218 1.07 15.41 4.21
CA GLY A 218 0.24 16.61 4.23
C GLY A 218 -1.15 16.47 3.58
N LEU A 219 -1.40 15.39 2.82
CA LEU A 219 -2.71 15.09 2.25
C LEU A 219 -3.63 14.40 3.26
N VAL A 220 -3.06 13.65 4.19
CA VAL A 220 -3.80 12.84 5.18
C VAL A 220 -3.71 13.41 6.60
N LEU A 221 -2.67 14.19 6.87
CA LEU A 221 -2.44 14.96 8.10
C LEU A 221 -2.10 16.41 7.71
N PRO A 222 -3.10 17.26 7.42
CA PRO A 222 -2.86 18.60 6.89
C PRO A 222 -1.96 19.49 7.76
N GLU A 223 -1.97 19.31 9.08
CA GLU A 223 -1.14 19.99 10.05
C GLU A 223 0.36 19.69 9.89
N LEU A 224 0.72 18.61 9.24
CA LEU A 224 2.10 18.24 8.91
C LEU A 224 2.54 18.67 7.51
N LYS A 225 1.69 19.40 6.77
CA LYS A 225 2.03 19.88 5.44
C LYS A 225 3.27 20.76 5.46
N GLY A 226 4.30 20.35 4.69
CA GLY A 226 5.57 21.08 4.60
C GLY A 226 6.54 20.86 5.77
N LYS A 227 6.18 20.06 6.78
CA LYS A 227 7.03 19.77 7.93
C LYS A 227 7.90 18.52 7.76
N LEU A 228 7.55 17.64 6.86
CA LEU A 228 8.27 16.38 6.62
C LEU A 228 8.77 16.31 5.17
N ASP A 229 10.00 15.85 5.00
CA ASP A 229 10.60 15.47 3.71
C ASP A 229 11.48 14.22 3.88
N GLY A 230 12.00 13.68 2.79
CA GLY A 230 12.85 12.50 2.85
C GLY A 230 13.10 11.87 1.50
N PHE A 231 13.74 10.70 1.53
CA PHE A 231 14.08 9.92 0.36
C PHE A 231 14.06 8.41 0.67
N ALA A 232 14.27 7.59 -0.34
CA ALA A 232 14.34 6.14 -0.23
C ALA A 232 15.75 5.63 -0.43
N MET A 233 16.11 4.57 0.29
CA MET A 233 17.28 3.71 0.03
C MET A 233 16.75 2.33 -0.34
N ARG A 234 16.78 1.98 -1.63
CA ARG A 234 16.42 0.62 -2.08
C ARG A 234 17.53 -0.35 -1.75
N VAL A 235 17.19 -1.48 -1.18
CA VAL A 235 18.15 -2.51 -0.72
C VAL A 235 17.86 -3.85 -1.41
N PRO A 236 18.87 -4.76 -1.50
CA PRO A 236 18.75 -6.02 -2.26
C PRO A 236 17.93 -7.10 -1.54
N ILE A 237 16.70 -6.80 -1.13
CA ILE A 237 15.75 -7.76 -0.57
C ILE A 237 14.41 -7.65 -1.31
N PRO A 238 13.65 -8.75 -1.43
CA PRO A 238 12.44 -8.79 -2.26
C PRO A 238 11.21 -8.15 -1.61
N THR A 239 11.14 -8.14 -0.29
CA THR A 239 10.11 -7.49 0.53
C THR A 239 10.61 -7.27 1.95
N GLY A 240 9.88 -6.50 2.75
CA GLY A 240 10.28 -6.15 4.11
C GLY A 240 11.06 -4.85 4.14
N SER A 241 10.33 -3.75 4.30
CA SER A 241 10.87 -2.39 4.30
C SER A 241 10.81 -1.79 5.71
N ALA A 242 11.59 -0.73 5.94
CA ALA A 242 11.56 0.03 7.18
C ALA A 242 11.52 1.53 6.89
N THR A 243 10.71 2.27 7.65
CA THR A 243 10.71 3.73 7.64
C THR A 243 11.44 4.23 8.89
N ASP A 244 12.52 4.94 8.67
CA ASP A 244 13.29 5.66 9.69
C ASP A 244 12.81 7.11 9.70
N LEU A 245 12.17 7.55 10.78
CA LEU A 245 11.65 8.89 10.95
C LEU A 245 12.37 9.59 12.09
N THR A 246 12.99 10.74 11.80
CA THR A 246 13.57 11.64 12.81
C THR A 246 12.81 12.96 12.81
N VAL A 247 12.26 13.34 13.95
CA VAL A 247 11.46 14.56 14.11
C VAL A 247 11.93 15.37 15.32
N ASP A 248 11.79 16.68 15.21
CA ASP A 248 11.82 17.58 16.36
C ASP A 248 10.37 17.77 16.83
N VAL A 249 10.14 17.58 18.13
CA VAL A 249 8.83 17.78 18.76
C VAL A 249 8.86 19.01 19.67
N SER A 250 7.69 19.48 20.09
CA SER A 250 7.53 20.80 20.76
C SER A 250 8.13 20.89 22.17
N ARG A 251 8.51 19.78 22.78
CA ARG A 251 9.14 19.69 24.10
C ARG A 251 10.13 18.54 24.19
N GLU A 252 10.98 18.57 25.18
CA GLU A 252 11.80 17.41 25.53
C GLU A 252 10.92 16.22 25.94
N VAL A 253 11.32 15.03 25.53
CA VAL A 253 10.64 13.77 25.80
C VAL A 253 11.64 12.67 26.14
N THR A 254 11.15 11.52 26.61
CA THR A 254 11.98 10.34 26.87
C THR A 254 11.61 9.20 25.91
N VAL A 255 12.50 8.22 25.79
CA VAL A 255 12.22 6.98 25.01
C VAL A 255 10.97 6.29 25.55
N GLU A 256 10.83 6.24 26.87
CA GLU A 256 9.71 5.60 27.56
C GLU A 256 8.37 6.28 27.24
N GLU A 257 8.35 7.63 27.22
CA GLU A 257 7.16 8.40 26.85
C GLU A 257 6.75 8.11 25.41
N VAL A 258 7.71 8.11 24.48
CA VAL A 258 7.46 7.83 23.04
C VAL A 258 6.93 6.41 22.87
N ASN A 259 7.60 5.41 23.41
CA ASN A 259 7.20 4.02 23.30
C ASN A 259 5.84 3.77 23.95
N ALA A 260 5.54 4.35 25.10
CA ALA A 260 4.25 4.23 25.77
C ALA A 260 3.10 4.82 24.93
N ALA A 261 3.31 5.98 24.29
CA ALA A 261 2.31 6.60 23.42
C ALA A 261 2.00 5.71 22.20
N VAL A 262 3.04 5.17 21.57
CA VAL A 262 2.86 4.29 20.40
C VAL A 262 2.20 2.96 20.80
N LYS A 263 2.61 2.36 21.92
CA LYS A 263 2.00 1.14 22.45
C LYS A 263 0.50 1.32 22.71
N ALA A 264 0.14 2.41 23.38
CA ALA A 264 -1.25 2.73 23.67
C ALA A 264 -2.08 2.91 22.39
N ALA A 265 -1.52 3.54 21.37
CA ALA A 265 -2.19 3.70 20.07
C ALA A 265 -2.37 2.35 19.35
N ALA A 266 -1.34 1.49 19.36
CA ALA A 266 -1.36 0.17 18.74
C ALA A 266 -2.37 -0.79 19.41
N GLU A 267 -2.49 -0.73 20.72
CA GLU A 267 -3.47 -1.52 21.49
C GLU A 267 -4.88 -0.93 21.48
N GLY A 268 -5.01 0.34 21.11
CA GLY A 268 -6.24 1.11 21.11
C GLY A 268 -6.72 1.52 19.71
N PRO A 269 -6.72 2.82 19.38
CA PRO A 269 -7.38 3.35 18.17
C PRO A 269 -6.75 2.87 16.85
N LEU A 270 -5.47 2.47 16.85
CA LEU A 270 -4.75 1.99 15.67
C LEU A 270 -4.58 0.47 15.65
N LYS A 271 -5.31 -0.26 16.48
CA LYS A 271 -5.26 -1.73 16.48
C LYS A 271 -5.57 -2.31 15.10
N GLY A 272 -4.70 -3.20 14.62
CA GLY A 272 -4.79 -3.80 13.28
C GLY A 272 -4.16 -2.95 12.16
N ILE A 273 -3.79 -1.69 12.44
CA ILE A 273 -3.08 -0.79 11.52
C ILE A 273 -1.61 -0.64 11.96
N LEU A 274 -1.42 -0.31 13.22
CA LEU A 274 -0.13 -0.15 13.87
C LEU A 274 0.06 -1.30 14.86
N SER A 275 1.18 -2.01 14.73
CA SER A 275 1.66 -2.99 15.71
C SER A 275 2.84 -2.44 16.47
N TYR A 276 3.12 -3.01 17.64
CA TYR A 276 4.22 -2.63 18.52
C TYR A 276 5.03 -3.87 18.89
N THR A 277 6.35 -3.81 18.76
CA THR A 277 7.23 -4.91 19.16
C THR A 277 8.41 -4.42 20.00
N GLU A 278 8.84 -5.25 20.92
CA GLU A 278 10.09 -5.13 21.68
C GLU A 278 11.10 -6.21 21.28
N ASP A 279 10.71 -7.09 20.35
CA ASP A 279 11.58 -8.16 19.85
C ASP A 279 12.63 -7.61 18.89
N GLU A 280 13.80 -8.23 18.87
CA GLU A 280 14.93 -7.90 17.99
C GLU A 280 14.71 -8.50 16.60
N ILE A 281 13.78 -7.91 15.83
CA ILE A 281 13.38 -8.41 14.51
C ILE A 281 14.22 -7.83 13.38
N VAL A 282 14.18 -8.53 12.24
CA VAL A 282 14.77 -8.11 10.96
C VAL A 282 13.72 -8.19 9.84
N SER A 283 14.06 -7.75 8.64
CA SER A 283 13.11 -7.62 7.52
C SER A 283 12.39 -8.92 7.14
N SER A 284 13.01 -10.09 7.32
CA SER A 284 12.36 -11.37 7.01
C SER A 284 11.25 -11.75 8.00
N ASP A 285 11.28 -11.21 9.23
CA ASP A 285 10.32 -11.54 10.27
C ASP A 285 8.95 -10.88 10.04
N ILE A 286 8.92 -9.79 9.26
CA ILE A 286 7.67 -9.07 8.99
C ILE A 286 7.00 -9.48 7.68
N VAL A 287 7.56 -10.44 6.95
CA VAL A 287 6.95 -10.95 5.71
C VAL A 287 5.59 -11.57 6.03
N THR A 288 4.56 -11.14 5.29
CA THR A 288 3.15 -11.51 5.52
C THR A 288 2.51 -10.93 6.80
N ASP A 289 3.13 -9.96 7.44
CA ASP A 289 2.45 -9.21 8.49
C ASP A 289 1.44 -8.22 7.84
N PRO A 290 0.16 -8.26 8.22
CA PRO A 290 -0.86 -7.41 7.64
C PRO A 290 -0.86 -5.96 8.15
N ALA A 291 -0.06 -5.63 9.18
CA ALA A 291 0.00 -4.28 9.71
C ALA A 291 0.58 -3.28 8.68
N SER A 292 0.09 -2.06 8.70
CA SER A 292 0.68 -0.97 7.91
C SER A 292 2.03 -0.55 8.44
N CYS A 293 2.22 -0.65 9.75
CA CYS A 293 3.44 -0.27 10.44
C CYS A 293 3.62 -1.17 11.67
N ILE A 294 4.80 -1.76 11.81
CA ILE A 294 5.23 -2.50 13.01
C ILE A 294 6.29 -1.64 13.68
N PHE A 295 5.91 -0.95 14.73
CA PHE A 295 6.80 -0.04 15.45
C PHE A 295 7.81 -0.85 16.27
N ASP A 296 9.11 -0.56 16.05
CA ASP A 296 10.22 -1.21 16.75
C ASP A 296 10.66 -0.36 17.95
N ALA A 297 10.19 -0.72 19.13
CA ALA A 297 10.46 0.04 20.35
C ALA A 297 11.95 0.02 20.76
N GLY A 298 12.68 -1.03 20.38
CA GLY A 298 14.12 -1.17 20.66
C GLY A 298 14.98 -0.17 19.89
N LEU A 299 14.47 0.36 18.79
CA LEU A 299 15.19 1.31 17.93
C LEU A 299 14.85 2.78 18.23
N THR A 300 13.94 3.07 19.15
CA THR A 300 13.61 4.45 19.53
C THR A 300 14.83 5.12 20.17
N LYS A 301 15.18 6.33 19.68
CA LYS A 301 16.23 7.17 20.23
C LYS A 301 15.70 8.59 20.46
N VAL A 302 16.16 9.22 21.53
CA VAL A 302 15.76 10.59 21.90
C VAL A 302 16.98 11.37 22.33
N ILE A 303 17.11 12.60 21.83
CA ILE A 303 18.09 13.60 22.26
C ILE A 303 17.33 14.93 22.46
N GLY A 304 17.05 15.30 23.71
CA GLY A 304 16.26 16.48 24.02
C GLY A 304 14.84 16.36 23.44
N ASN A 305 14.52 17.21 22.46
CA ASN A 305 13.26 17.19 21.74
C ASN A 305 13.35 16.49 20.37
N GLN A 306 14.51 15.93 20.02
CA GLN A 306 14.65 15.17 18.78
C GLN A 306 14.37 13.69 19.02
N VAL A 307 13.42 13.13 18.27
CA VAL A 307 12.94 11.77 18.36
C VAL A 307 13.22 11.03 17.06
N LYS A 308 13.86 9.86 17.18
CA LYS A 308 14.08 8.92 16.06
C LYS A 308 13.32 7.63 16.34
N VAL A 309 12.47 7.23 15.39
CA VAL A 309 11.67 6.00 15.45
C VAL A 309 11.79 5.22 14.16
N VAL A 310 11.57 3.91 14.25
CA VAL A 310 11.58 2.99 13.12
C VAL A 310 10.29 2.18 13.10
N GLY A 311 9.67 2.12 11.93
CA GLY A 311 8.54 1.24 11.66
C GLY A 311 8.84 0.29 10.52
N TRP A 312 8.64 -1.02 10.73
CA TRP A 312 8.72 -2.06 9.70
C TRP A 312 7.40 -2.19 8.97
N TYR A 313 7.44 -2.60 7.72
CA TYR A 313 6.23 -2.93 6.95
C TYR A 313 6.53 -3.89 5.81
N ASP A 314 5.65 -4.88 5.64
CA ASP A 314 5.63 -5.64 4.40
C ASP A 314 5.01 -4.74 3.32
N ASN A 315 5.86 -4.21 2.45
CA ASN A 315 5.45 -3.21 1.45
C ASN A 315 4.45 -3.75 0.42
N GLU A 316 4.31 -5.06 0.29
CA GLU A 316 3.32 -5.71 -0.58
C GLU A 316 2.10 -6.19 0.22
N TRP A 317 2.30 -7.01 1.24
CA TRP A 317 1.22 -7.65 2.00
C TRP A 317 0.46 -6.69 2.89
N GLY A 318 1.15 -5.88 3.67
CA GLY A 318 0.51 -4.87 4.53
C GLY A 318 -0.33 -3.88 3.70
N TYR A 319 0.24 -3.41 2.59
CA TYR A 319 -0.47 -2.52 1.67
C TYR A 319 -1.71 -3.17 1.04
N SER A 320 -1.60 -4.43 0.61
CA SER A 320 -2.71 -5.19 0.02
C SER A 320 -3.86 -5.41 1.02
N ASN A 321 -3.55 -5.59 2.30
CA ASN A 321 -4.56 -5.64 3.36
C ASN A 321 -5.25 -4.29 3.55
N ARG A 322 -4.52 -3.18 3.44
CA ARG A 322 -5.13 -1.83 3.49
C ARG A 322 -6.03 -1.54 2.30
N LEU A 323 -5.70 -2.05 1.11
CA LEU A 323 -6.63 -1.98 -0.03
C LEU A 323 -7.95 -2.69 0.29
N ALA A 324 -7.89 -3.88 0.87
CA ALA A 324 -9.09 -4.62 1.27
C ALA A 324 -9.92 -3.88 2.33
N ASP A 325 -9.26 -3.24 3.31
CA ASP A 325 -9.94 -2.43 4.32
C ASP A 325 -10.60 -1.19 3.71
N LEU A 326 -9.92 -0.52 2.79
CA LEU A 326 -10.46 0.67 2.10
C LEU A 326 -11.67 0.27 1.23
N ILE A 327 -11.61 -0.87 0.54
CA ILE A 327 -12.75 -1.39 -0.22
C ILE A 327 -13.94 -1.66 0.70
N GLN A 328 -13.73 -2.25 1.86
CA GLN A 328 -14.81 -2.44 2.85
C GLN A 328 -15.38 -1.10 3.34
N LEU A 329 -14.53 -0.09 3.53
CA LEU A 329 -15.00 1.24 3.93
C LEU A 329 -15.93 1.83 2.87
N VAL A 330 -15.45 1.92 1.61
CA VAL A 330 -16.22 2.54 0.53
C VAL A 330 -17.42 1.71 0.10
N GLY A 331 -17.35 0.39 0.29
CA GLY A 331 -18.43 -0.53 -0.07
C GLY A 331 -19.63 -0.55 0.90
N ARG A 332 -19.51 0.07 2.07
CA ARG A 332 -20.63 0.16 3.03
C ARG A 332 -21.80 0.99 2.52
N ASP A 333 -21.52 1.90 1.60
CA ASP A 333 -22.47 2.90 1.11
C ASP A 333 -22.91 2.62 -0.35
N LEU A 334 -22.62 1.41 -0.90
CA LEU A 334 -22.89 1.04 -2.30
C LEU A 334 -24.16 0.15 -2.49
#